data_6954a721a21b4c832cb1040fac4d7f2f
#
_entry.id   6954a721a21b4c832cb1040fac4d7f2f
#
_cell.length_a   1.000
_cell.length_b   1.000
_cell.length_c   1.000
_cell.angle_alpha   90.00
_cell.angle_beta   90.00
_cell.angle_gamma   90.00
#
_symmetry.space_group_name_H-M   'P 1'
#
loop_
_entity.id
_entity.type
_entity.pdbx_description
1 polymer ?
#
loop_
_entity_poly.entity_id
_entity_poly.type
_entity_poly.pdbx_seq_one_letter_code
_entity_poly.pdbx_strand_id
1 'polypeptide(L)'
;MVTLDTLRREKKAEIIRLAEMSGCRNVRVFGSVATGENRSDSDVDFLVDLESGRTIFDLARFLGDLRDLLGAEIDVVESRSVHPHIRDRVLAEAVGL
;
A
#
# COMPACT_ATOMS: atom_id res chain seq x y z
N MET A 1 2.61 -4.72 15.92
CA MET A 1 2.87 -3.56 15.04
C MET A 1 3.29 -4.03 13.67
N VAL A 2 2.73 -3.46 12.62
CA VAL A 2 3.11 -3.79 11.25
C VAL A 2 4.40 -3.07 10.88
N THR A 3 5.40 -3.80 10.43
CA THR A 3 6.67 -3.22 9.99
C THR A 3 6.92 -3.60 8.53
N LEU A 4 7.81 -2.89 7.87
CA LEU A 4 8.22 -3.21 6.50
C LEU A 4 8.81 -4.62 6.42
N ASP A 5 9.59 -5.01 7.43
CA ASP A 5 10.17 -6.35 7.51
C ASP A 5 9.10 -7.43 7.59
N THR A 6 8.07 -7.24 8.44
CA THR A 6 6.94 -8.17 8.55
C THR A 6 6.20 -8.30 7.23
N LEU A 7 5.95 -7.18 6.55
CA LEU A 7 5.27 -7.19 5.26
C LEU A 7 6.07 -7.98 4.22
N ARG A 8 7.37 -7.78 4.18
CA ARG A 8 8.24 -8.44 3.21
C ARG A 8 8.46 -9.92 3.49
N ARG A 9 8.63 -10.30 4.75
CA ARG A 9 8.93 -11.68 5.13
C ARG A 9 7.70 -12.56 5.22
N GLU A 10 6.62 -12.04 5.78
CA GLU A 10 5.48 -12.87 6.17
C GLU A 10 4.25 -12.67 5.30
N LYS A 11 4.06 -11.49 4.71
CA LYS A 11 2.81 -11.12 4.06
C LYS A 11 2.92 -10.84 2.57
N LYS A 12 4.13 -10.76 2.04
CA LYS A 12 4.35 -10.34 0.65
C LYS A 12 3.53 -11.15 -0.36
N ALA A 13 3.58 -12.46 -0.30
CA ALA A 13 2.90 -13.32 -1.27
C ALA A 13 1.39 -13.08 -1.26
N GLU A 14 0.81 -12.97 -0.07
CA GLU A 14 -0.63 -12.74 0.09
C GLU A 14 -1.02 -11.35 -0.39
N ILE A 15 -0.23 -10.33 -0.08
CA ILE A 15 -0.47 -8.95 -0.53
C ILE A 15 -0.44 -8.88 -2.06
N ILE A 16 0.56 -9.47 -2.69
CA ILE A 16 0.70 -9.46 -4.14
C ILE A 16 -0.47 -10.19 -4.80
N ARG A 17 -0.91 -11.31 -4.24
CA ARG A 17 -2.07 -12.04 -4.76
C ARG A 17 -3.34 -11.21 -4.67
N LEU A 18 -3.58 -10.55 -3.53
CA LEU A 18 -4.74 -9.67 -3.36
C LEU A 18 -4.69 -8.49 -4.33
N ALA A 19 -3.51 -7.93 -4.55
CA ALA A 19 -3.31 -6.85 -5.50
C ALA A 19 -3.66 -7.30 -6.93
N GLU A 20 -3.18 -8.46 -7.35
CA GLU A 20 -3.48 -9.01 -8.67
C GLU A 20 -4.98 -9.20 -8.88
N MET A 21 -5.68 -9.70 -7.88
CA MET A 21 -7.13 -9.89 -7.94
C MET A 21 -7.90 -8.59 -8.11
N SER A 22 -7.35 -7.48 -7.64
CA SER A 22 -7.96 -6.15 -7.73
C SER A 22 -7.39 -5.30 -8.87
N GLY A 23 -6.49 -5.84 -9.68
CA GLY A 23 -5.87 -5.10 -10.76
C GLY A 23 -4.91 -4.01 -10.29
N CYS A 24 -4.37 -4.16 -9.09
CA CYS A 24 -3.35 -3.27 -8.54
C CYS A 24 -1.97 -3.83 -8.83
N ARG A 25 -1.06 -3.00 -9.30
CA ARG A 25 0.29 -3.41 -9.66
C ARG A 25 1.31 -2.52 -8.99
N ASN A 26 2.57 -2.95 -9.01
CA ASN A 26 3.70 -2.20 -8.48
C ASN A 26 3.43 -1.73 -7.06
N VAL A 27 3.14 -2.69 -6.19
CA VAL A 27 2.77 -2.42 -4.79
C VAL A 27 3.99 -1.91 -4.04
N ARG A 28 3.86 -0.73 -3.46
CA ARG A 28 4.89 -0.07 -2.67
C ARG A 28 4.32 0.36 -1.34
N VAL A 29 5.18 0.54 -0.37
CA VAL A 29 4.81 1.09 0.94
C VAL A 29 5.49 2.44 1.07
N PHE A 30 4.78 3.42 1.59
CA PHE A 30 5.34 4.73 1.87
C PHE A 30 4.94 5.20 3.28
N GLY A 31 5.29 6.42 3.63
CA GLY A 31 4.98 6.95 4.94
C GLY A 31 5.80 6.33 6.06
N SER A 32 5.27 6.33 7.27
CA SER A 32 6.02 5.96 8.47
C SER A 32 6.49 4.51 8.50
N VAL A 33 5.73 3.59 7.93
CA VAL A 33 6.15 2.18 7.87
C VAL A 33 7.35 2.02 6.94
N ALA A 34 7.37 2.75 5.83
CA ALA A 34 8.49 2.69 4.88
C ALA A 34 9.78 3.28 5.46
N THR A 35 9.67 4.35 6.24
CA THR A 35 10.82 5.04 6.83
C THR A 35 11.26 4.47 8.18
N GLY A 36 10.48 3.57 8.76
CA GLY A 36 10.76 2.99 10.07
C GLY A 36 10.37 3.86 11.25
N GLU A 37 9.63 4.92 11.01
CA GLU A 37 9.19 5.88 12.04
C GLU A 37 7.80 5.56 12.60
N ASN A 38 7.22 4.43 12.19
CA ASN A 38 5.86 4.07 12.58
C ASN A 38 5.75 3.70 14.05
N ARG A 39 4.57 3.98 14.61
CA ARG A 39 4.17 3.57 15.95
C ARG A 39 3.11 2.48 15.85
N SER A 40 2.74 1.89 16.98
CA SER A 40 1.72 0.84 17.00
C SER A 40 0.35 1.27 16.46
N ASP A 41 0.04 2.56 16.52
CA ASP A 41 -1.21 3.15 16.02
C ASP A 41 -1.07 3.81 14.64
N SER A 42 0.10 3.70 14.01
CA SER A 42 0.32 4.27 12.69
C SER A 42 -0.44 3.49 11.61
N ASP A 43 -0.95 4.21 10.62
CA ASP A 43 -1.55 3.61 9.43
C ASP A 43 -0.45 3.00 8.56
N VAL A 44 -0.81 1.98 7.80
CA VAL A 44 0.07 1.42 6.77
C VAL A 44 -0.35 2.00 5.43
N ASP A 45 0.56 2.73 4.79
CA ASP A 45 0.29 3.44 3.56
C ASP A 45 0.84 2.68 2.36
N PHE A 46 -0.04 2.27 1.46
CA PHE A 46 0.33 1.57 0.23
C PHE A 46 0.16 2.49 -0.97
N LEU A 47 1.11 2.40 -1.89
CA LEU A 47 1.07 3.11 -3.17
C LEU A 47 1.05 2.07 -4.29
N VAL A 48 0.05 2.15 -5.16
CA VAL A 48 -0.13 1.17 -6.23
C VAL A 48 -0.40 1.85 -7.56
N ASP A 49 -0.15 1.12 -8.64
CA ASP A 49 -0.58 1.48 -9.98
C ASP A 49 -1.82 0.66 -10.30
N LEU A 50 -2.84 1.31 -10.84
CA LEU A 50 -4.09 0.65 -11.19
C LEU A 50 -4.08 0.30 -12.68
N GLU A 51 -4.41 -0.96 -12.98
CA GLU A 51 -4.50 -1.41 -14.37
C GLU A 51 -5.59 -0.65 -15.12
N SER A 52 -5.39 -0.50 -16.43
CA SER A 52 -6.39 0.10 -17.32
C SER A 52 -7.72 -0.67 -17.21
N GLY A 53 -8.82 0.06 -17.13
CA GLY A 53 -10.15 -0.53 -17.01
C GLY A 53 -10.58 -0.82 -15.58
N ARG A 54 -9.69 -0.68 -14.62
CA ARG A 54 -10.03 -0.79 -13.20
C ARG A 54 -10.51 0.55 -12.66
N THR A 55 -11.23 0.50 -11.55
CA THR A 55 -11.87 1.68 -10.96
C THR A 55 -11.54 1.82 -9.49
N ILE A 56 -12.04 2.90 -8.89
CA ILE A 56 -11.93 3.14 -7.44
C ILE A 56 -12.54 1.99 -6.63
N PHE A 57 -13.52 1.26 -7.17
CA PHE A 57 -14.11 0.11 -6.50
C PHE A 57 -13.09 -1.02 -6.33
N ASP A 58 -12.19 -1.19 -7.29
CA ASP A 58 -11.11 -2.17 -7.18
C ASP A 58 -10.12 -1.76 -6.10
N LEU A 59 -9.79 -0.46 -6.00
CA LEU A 59 -8.96 0.06 -4.91
C LEU A 59 -9.61 -0.17 -3.55
N ALA A 60 -10.91 0.07 -3.44
CA ALA A 60 -11.65 -0.14 -2.19
C ALA A 60 -11.64 -1.61 -1.77
N ARG A 61 -11.77 -2.51 -2.73
CA ARG A 61 -11.67 -3.94 -2.49
C ARG A 61 -10.29 -4.33 -1.95
N PHE A 62 -9.24 -3.84 -2.58
CA PHE A 62 -7.87 -4.10 -2.13
C PHE A 62 -7.64 -3.56 -0.72
N LEU A 63 -8.12 -2.35 -0.45
CA LEU A 63 -8.06 -1.74 0.88
C LEU A 63 -8.73 -2.64 1.94
N GLY A 64 -9.93 -3.11 1.67
CA GLY A 64 -10.67 -3.99 2.59
C GLY A 64 -9.94 -5.32 2.83
N ASP A 65 -9.44 -5.92 1.76
CA ASP A 65 -8.68 -7.17 1.85
C ASP A 65 -7.40 -7.00 2.67
N LEU A 66 -6.71 -5.89 2.50
CA LEU A 66 -5.51 -5.59 3.28
C LEU A 66 -5.81 -5.37 4.76
N ARG A 67 -6.91 -4.69 5.07
CA ARG A 67 -7.35 -4.52 6.46
C ARG A 67 -7.59 -5.87 7.13
N ASP A 68 -8.28 -6.76 6.42
CA ASP A 68 -8.56 -8.10 6.94
C ASP A 68 -7.29 -8.91 7.14
N LEU A 69 -6.38 -8.83 6.19
CA LEU A 69 -5.11 -9.56 6.24
C LEU A 69 -4.20 -9.06 7.36
N LEU A 70 -4.06 -7.75 7.48
CA LEU A 70 -3.05 -7.13 8.36
C LEU A 70 -3.58 -6.77 9.73
N GLY A 71 -4.90 -6.67 9.89
CA GLY A 71 -5.51 -6.28 11.16
C GLY A 71 -5.11 -4.88 11.61
N ALA A 72 -4.89 -3.96 10.66
CA ALA A 72 -4.42 -2.61 10.92
C ALA A 72 -5.18 -1.61 10.07
N GLU A 73 -5.07 -0.33 10.41
CA GLU A 73 -5.58 0.74 9.57
C GLU A 73 -4.71 0.89 8.34
N ILE A 74 -5.34 0.87 7.18
CA ILE A 74 -4.69 0.85 5.89
C ILE A 74 -5.14 2.05 5.06
N ASP A 75 -4.21 2.65 4.34
CA ASP A 75 -4.51 3.60 3.29
C ASP A 75 -3.92 3.08 1.97
N VAL A 76 -4.69 3.17 0.90
CA VAL A 76 -4.23 2.76 -0.43
C VAL A 76 -4.40 3.94 -1.37
N VAL A 77 -3.30 4.37 -1.96
CA VAL A 77 -3.26 5.51 -2.88
C VAL A 77 -2.82 5.02 -4.26
N GLU A 78 -3.55 5.44 -5.28
CA GLU A 78 -3.14 5.21 -6.66
C GLU A 78 -2.12 6.28 -7.05
N SER A 79 -1.01 5.86 -7.68
CA SER A 79 0.15 6.74 -7.88
C SER A 79 -0.16 8.02 -8.66
N ARG A 80 -1.09 7.96 -9.62
CA ARG A 80 -1.47 9.14 -10.42
C ARG A 80 -2.34 10.13 -9.65
N SER A 81 -2.92 9.71 -8.53
CA SER A 81 -3.81 10.53 -7.71
C SER A 81 -3.08 11.27 -6.60
N VAL A 82 -1.78 11.08 -6.46
CA VAL A 82 -0.99 11.76 -5.44
C VAL A 82 -0.92 13.25 -5.78
N HIS A 83 -1.23 14.09 -4.79
CA HIS A 83 -1.22 15.54 -4.97
C HIS A 83 0.17 16.01 -5.42
N PRO A 84 0.25 16.91 -6.43
CA PRO A 84 1.55 17.35 -6.98
C PRO A 84 2.53 17.90 -5.95
N HIS A 85 2.07 18.58 -4.90
CA HIS A 85 2.94 19.14 -3.87
C HIS A 85 3.70 18.09 -3.05
N ILE A 86 3.15 16.88 -2.93
CA ILE A 86 3.78 15.83 -2.13
C ILE A 86 4.24 14.65 -2.98
N ARG A 87 3.99 14.71 -4.28
CA ARG A 87 4.27 13.58 -5.18
C ARG A 87 5.73 13.14 -5.17
N ASP A 88 6.64 14.08 -5.32
CA ASP A 88 8.08 13.78 -5.35
C ASP A 88 8.53 13.15 -4.03
N ARG A 89 8.04 13.67 -2.91
CA ARG A 89 8.33 13.13 -1.59
C ARG A 89 7.80 11.71 -1.42
N VAL A 90 6.54 11.48 -1.79
CA VAL A 90 5.92 10.14 -1.68
C VAL A 90 6.67 9.14 -2.54
N LEU A 91 7.00 9.50 -3.79
CA LEU A 91 7.72 8.62 -4.69
C LEU A 91 9.15 8.36 -4.19
N ALA A 92 9.79 9.34 -3.57
CA ALA A 92 11.13 9.18 -3.01
C ALA A 92 11.13 8.26 -1.77
N GLU A 93 10.08 8.31 -0.95
CA GLU A 93 9.97 7.48 0.26
C GLU A 93 9.46 6.07 -0.03
N ALA A 94 8.72 5.88 -1.13
CA ALA A 94 8.08 4.61 -1.44
C ALA A 94 9.11 3.52 -1.71
N VAL A 95 8.87 2.36 -1.10
CA VAL A 95 9.72 1.18 -1.27
C VAL A 95 8.88 0.01 -1.72
N GLY A 96 9.41 -0.79 -2.63
CA GLY A 96 8.74 -1.98 -3.13
C GLY A 96 8.68 -3.08 -2.08
N LEU A 97 7.65 -3.89 -2.18
CA LEU A 97 7.59 -5.12 -1.43
C LEU A 97 8.43 -6.19 -2.12
#